data_a8dbb84fc89c0121844e1b1f27e500f0
#
_entry.id   a8dbb84fc89c0121844e1b1f27e500f0
#
_cell.length_a   1.000
_cell.length_b   1.000
_cell.length_c   1.000
_cell.angle_alpha   90.00
_cell.angle_beta   90.00
_cell.angle_gamma   90.00
#
_symmetry.space_group_name_H-M   'P 1'
#
loop_
_entity.id
_entity.type
_entity.pdbx_description
1 polymer ?
#
loop_
_entity_poly.entity_id
_entity_poly.type
_entity_poly.pdbx_seq_one_letter_code
_entity_poly.pdbx_strand_id
1 'polypeptide(L)'
;MEREIDLQEVSDGRLYTSTDMVKLGCNDCSGCSECCRVVEDTIILDPYDISQLCQALETDFQGLLAGGRIELSVVEGVILPHLKLKEGRGGCTFLDSAGRCRIHDYRPGFCRMFPMGRIYENGDFRYFLQVHECPYPNKTQIKLKKWLGIPELARYEQFVKDWHFFLKDAERKLSEAENEEIPKRINLFLLQQFFQKPYGDAFYEAFYERLSEAGAVL
;
A
#
# COMPACT_ATOMS: atom_id res chain seq x y z
N MET A 1 2.85 -10.43 -4.55
CA MET A 1 3.17 -9.38 -5.53
C MET A 1 4.63 -9.02 -5.41
N GLU A 2 5.43 -9.73 -6.09
CA GLU A 2 6.87 -9.48 -6.19
C GLU A 2 7.14 -9.08 -7.62
N ARG A 3 7.73 -7.89 -7.83
CA ARG A 3 8.35 -7.58 -9.12
C ARG A 3 9.75 -8.13 -9.07
N GLU A 4 10.14 -8.91 -10.05
CA GLU A 4 11.56 -9.19 -10.27
C GLU A 4 12.26 -7.86 -10.59
N ILE A 5 12.96 -7.33 -9.60
CA ILE A 5 13.75 -6.11 -9.75
C ILE A 5 15.22 -6.44 -9.49
N ASP A 6 16.09 -5.96 -10.34
CA ASP A 6 17.52 -5.97 -10.03
C ASP A 6 17.82 -4.82 -9.04
N LEU A 7 17.99 -5.17 -7.77
CA LEU A 7 18.30 -4.19 -6.73
C LEU A 7 19.60 -3.42 -7.01
N GLN A 8 20.52 -3.97 -7.79
CA GLN A 8 21.75 -3.27 -8.15
C GLN A 8 21.51 -2.15 -9.15
N GLU A 9 20.51 -2.29 -10.01
CA GLU A 9 20.13 -1.26 -10.98
C GLU A 9 19.23 -0.18 -10.39
N VAL A 10 18.25 -0.56 -9.54
CA VAL A 10 17.21 0.37 -9.08
C VAL A 10 17.52 1.02 -7.74
N SER A 11 18.46 0.48 -6.95
CA SER A 11 18.70 0.94 -5.58
C SER A 11 20.15 1.45 -5.36
N ASP A 12 20.39 2.01 -4.19
CA ASP A 12 21.75 2.36 -3.73
C ASP A 12 22.54 1.16 -3.18
N GLY A 13 22.03 -0.06 -3.36
CA GLY A 13 22.64 -1.31 -2.90
C GLY A 13 22.53 -1.55 -1.38
N ARG A 14 21.72 -0.74 -0.67
CA ARG A 14 21.57 -0.85 0.79
C ARG A 14 20.16 -1.24 1.18
N LEU A 15 20.07 -2.05 2.23
CA LEU A 15 18.82 -2.36 2.91
C LEU A 15 18.70 -1.57 4.22
N TYR A 16 17.51 -1.08 4.50
CA TYR A 16 17.23 -0.17 5.61
C TYR A 16 16.15 -0.72 6.53
N THR A 17 16.23 -0.30 7.79
CA THR A 17 15.15 -0.38 8.78
C THR A 17 14.52 1.00 8.97
N SER A 18 13.37 1.09 9.60
CA SER A 18 12.71 2.37 9.90
C SER A 18 13.54 3.29 10.81
N THR A 19 14.55 2.77 11.52
CA THR A 19 15.44 3.55 12.39
C THR A 19 16.62 4.17 11.67
N ASP A 20 16.90 3.76 10.44
CA ASP A 20 18.06 4.23 9.68
C ASP A 20 17.87 5.64 9.12
N MET A 21 19.00 6.30 8.85
CA MET A 21 19.05 7.58 8.15
C MET A 21 19.12 7.33 6.64
N VAL A 22 18.23 7.96 5.89
CA VAL A 22 18.16 7.83 4.42
C VAL A 22 18.11 9.21 3.78
N LYS A 23 18.67 9.34 2.59
CA LYS A 23 18.72 10.63 1.86
C LYS A 23 17.39 10.86 1.11
N LEU A 24 16.35 11.23 1.85
CA LEU A 24 14.96 11.40 1.38
C LEU A 24 14.40 12.80 1.57
N GLY A 25 14.94 13.57 2.53
CA GLY A 25 14.33 14.83 2.95
C GLY A 25 14.19 15.82 1.80
N CYS A 26 12.96 16.15 1.44
CA CYS A 26 12.58 17.04 0.34
C CYS A 26 11.50 18.06 0.75
N ASN A 27 11.57 18.57 1.98
CA ASN A 27 10.63 19.55 2.51
C ASN A 27 9.16 19.09 2.40
N ASP A 28 8.91 17.83 2.78
CA ASP A 28 7.58 17.17 2.75
C ASP A 28 6.85 17.31 1.41
N CYS A 29 7.59 17.17 0.30
CA CYS A 29 7.07 17.34 -1.07
C CYS A 29 6.37 18.69 -1.31
N SER A 30 6.69 19.72 -0.53
CA SER A 30 6.09 21.05 -0.70
C SER A 30 6.41 21.61 -2.10
N GLY A 31 5.36 21.88 -2.88
CA GLY A 31 5.48 22.35 -4.26
C GLY A 31 5.87 21.27 -5.28
N CYS A 32 5.95 19.99 -4.88
CA CYS A 32 6.24 18.87 -5.77
C CYS A 32 5.04 17.93 -5.89
N SER A 33 4.81 17.39 -7.10
CA SER A 33 3.74 16.42 -7.37
C SER A 33 4.18 15.36 -8.40
N GLU A 34 5.47 15.24 -8.67
CA GLU A 34 5.98 14.38 -9.75
C GLU A 34 5.53 12.93 -9.60
N CYS A 35 5.74 12.31 -8.44
CA CYS A 35 5.29 10.94 -8.21
C CYS A 35 3.77 10.77 -8.34
N CYS A 36 2.96 11.79 -8.02
CA CYS A 36 1.51 11.75 -8.18
C CYS A 36 1.05 11.92 -9.63
N ARG A 37 1.90 12.45 -10.50
CA ARG A 37 1.61 12.67 -11.94
C ARG A 37 2.02 11.48 -12.80
N VAL A 38 3.09 10.79 -12.41
CA VAL A 38 3.65 9.67 -13.17
C VAL A 38 3.25 8.31 -12.62
N VAL A 39 2.44 8.28 -11.55
CA VAL A 39 1.96 7.04 -10.98
C VAL A 39 1.17 6.24 -12.02
N GLU A 40 1.52 4.98 -12.14
CA GLU A 40 0.81 3.99 -12.96
C GLU A 40 -0.20 3.22 -12.09
N ASP A 41 -1.02 2.33 -12.67
CA ASP A 41 -2.06 1.53 -11.99
C ASP A 41 -1.48 0.49 -11.01
N THR A 42 -0.50 0.90 -10.23
CA THR A 42 0.31 0.01 -9.39
C THR A 42 0.14 0.24 -7.90
N ILE A 43 -0.64 1.26 -7.48
CA ILE A 43 -0.85 1.53 -6.06
C ILE A 43 -1.98 0.65 -5.54
N ILE A 44 -1.59 -0.56 -5.11
CA ILE A 44 -2.47 -1.48 -4.41
C ILE A 44 -2.64 -0.98 -2.99
N LEU A 45 -3.89 -1.02 -2.54
CA LEU A 45 -4.29 -0.56 -1.23
C LEU A 45 -4.44 -1.77 -0.28
N ASP A 46 -3.83 -1.67 0.87
CA ASP A 46 -4.03 -2.64 1.93
C ASP A 46 -5.26 -2.28 2.80
N PRO A 47 -5.69 -3.14 3.73
CA PRO A 47 -6.82 -2.86 4.61
C PRO A 47 -6.66 -1.60 5.45
N TYR A 48 -5.45 -1.26 5.87
CA TYR A 48 -5.17 -0.02 6.60
C TYR A 48 -5.39 1.20 5.72
N ASP A 49 -4.91 1.15 4.48
CA ASP A 49 -5.09 2.23 3.50
C ASP A 49 -6.57 2.51 3.25
N ILE A 50 -7.39 1.45 3.06
CA ILE A 50 -8.84 1.60 2.88
C ILE A 50 -9.50 2.20 4.12
N SER A 51 -9.13 1.76 5.32
CA SER A 51 -9.63 2.33 6.57
C SER A 51 -9.31 3.82 6.68
N GLN A 52 -8.08 4.22 6.35
CA GLN A 52 -7.65 5.62 6.35
C GLN A 52 -8.38 6.46 5.28
N LEU A 53 -8.59 5.93 4.09
CA LEU A 53 -9.35 6.61 3.03
C LEU A 53 -10.82 6.79 3.40
N CYS A 54 -11.45 5.77 3.99
CA CYS A 54 -12.83 5.85 4.49
C CYS A 54 -12.96 6.95 5.56
N GLN A 55 -12.03 7.02 6.49
CA GLN A 55 -12.00 8.07 7.52
C GLN A 55 -11.81 9.46 6.91
N ALA A 56 -10.83 9.63 6.01
CA ALA A 56 -10.50 10.91 5.40
C ALA A 56 -11.62 11.50 4.55
N LEU A 57 -12.45 10.64 3.96
CA LEU A 57 -13.51 11.01 3.02
C LEU A 57 -14.91 10.85 3.62
N GLU A 58 -15.01 10.49 4.91
CA GLU A 58 -16.27 10.25 5.63
C GLU A 58 -17.22 9.32 4.85
N THR A 59 -16.68 8.21 4.37
CA THR A 59 -17.38 7.25 3.50
C THR A 59 -17.02 5.81 3.86
N ASP A 60 -17.63 4.86 3.20
CA ASP A 60 -17.29 3.44 3.29
C ASP A 60 -16.61 2.92 2.01
N PHE A 61 -16.26 1.64 2.00
CA PHE A 61 -15.63 1.00 0.85
C PHE A 61 -16.48 1.12 -0.44
N GLN A 62 -17.79 0.97 -0.34
CA GLN A 62 -18.69 1.10 -1.48
C GLN A 62 -18.73 2.53 -2.00
N GLY A 63 -18.72 3.50 -1.10
CA GLY A 63 -18.64 4.91 -1.46
C GLY A 63 -17.31 5.29 -2.12
N LEU A 64 -16.19 4.67 -1.73
CA LEU A 64 -14.89 4.83 -2.43
C LEU A 64 -14.96 4.33 -3.87
N LEU A 65 -15.57 3.16 -4.10
CA LEU A 65 -15.78 2.58 -5.45
C LEU A 65 -16.74 3.45 -6.28
N ALA A 66 -17.91 3.76 -5.75
CA ALA A 66 -18.93 4.56 -6.44
C ALA A 66 -18.43 5.98 -6.75
N GLY A 67 -17.64 6.56 -5.84
CA GLY A 67 -17.00 7.87 -6.02
C GLY A 67 -15.79 7.86 -6.97
N GLY A 68 -15.44 6.71 -7.55
CA GLY A 68 -14.30 6.57 -8.46
C GLY A 68 -12.96 6.94 -7.81
N ARG A 69 -12.79 6.62 -6.52
CA ARG A 69 -11.54 6.85 -5.79
C ARG A 69 -10.62 5.65 -5.85
N ILE A 70 -11.22 4.50 -5.88
CA ILE A 70 -10.56 3.20 -6.00
C ILE A 70 -11.23 2.38 -7.09
N GLU A 71 -10.55 1.35 -7.55
CA GLU A 71 -11.08 0.32 -8.43
C GLU A 71 -10.54 -1.05 -7.99
N LEU A 72 -11.15 -2.11 -8.50
CA LEU A 72 -10.72 -3.47 -8.21
C LEU A 72 -9.98 -4.06 -9.40
N SER A 73 -8.89 -4.75 -9.15
CA SER A 73 -8.20 -5.54 -10.17
C SER A 73 -7.75 -6.89 -9.60
N VAL A 74 -7.46 -7.82 -10.50
CA VAL A 74 -6.94 -9.14 -10.15
C VAL A 74 -5.42 -9.07 -10.18
N VAL A 75 -4.80 -9.44 -9.06
CA VAL A 75 -3.35 -9.51 -8.92
C VAL A 75 -3.00 -10.92 -8.43
N GLU A 76 -2.33 -11.69 -9.25
CA GLU A 76 -1.94 -13.08 -8.95
C GLU A 76 -3.13 -13.94 -8.45
N GLY A 77 -4.33 -13.70 -9.04
CA GLY A 77 -5.57 -14.41 -8.70
C GLY A 77 -6.37 -13.78 -7.54
N VAL A 78 -5.80 -12.85 -6.78
CA VAL A 78 -6.48 -12.14 -5.69
C VAL A 78 -7.10 -10.84 -6.23
N ILE A 79 -8.37 -10.57 -5.87
CA ILE A 79 -9.02 -9.28 -6.16
C ILE A 79 -8.65 -8.28 -5.08
N LEU A 80 -7.92 -7.24 -5.47
CA LEU A 80 -7.44 -6.19 -4.55
C LEU A 80 -7.88 -4.79 -5.01
N PRO A 81 -8.17 -3.87 -4.07
CA PRO A 81 -8.43 -2.49 -4.40
C PRO A 81 -7.14 -1.76 -4.78
N HIS A 82 -7.27 -0.90 -5.78
CA HIS A 82 -6.23 -0.03 -6.28
C HIS A 82 -6.67 1.43 -6.21
N LEU A 83 -5.72 2.32 -6.09
CA LEU A 83 -5.97 3.74 -6.22
C LEU A 83 -6.36 4.04 -7.68
N LYS A 84 -7.55 4.63 -7.89
CA LYS A 84 -7.96 4.99 -9.24
C LYS A 84 -7.23 6.23 -9.73
N LEU A 85 -6.72 6.16 -10.95
CA LEU A 85 -6.07 7.27 -11.62
C LEU A 85 -7.07 8.07 -12.49
N LYS A 86 -6.70 9.29 -12.81
CA LYS A 86 -7.44 10.11 -13.79
C LYS A 86 -7.22 9.53 -15.19
N GLU A 87 -8.22 9.61 -16.04
CA GLU A 87 -8.10 9.19 -17.44
C GLU A 87 -6.97 9.92 -18.18
N GLY A 88 -6.32 9.20 -19.07
CA GLY A 88 -5.14 9.68 -19.77
C GLY A 88 -3.92 9.76 -18.86
N ARG A 89 -3.02 10.71 -19.10
CA ARG A 89 -1.84 10.95 -18.24
C ARG A 89 -2.13 11.92 -17.08
N GLY A 90 -3.35 11.88 -16.54
CA GLY A 90 -3.83 12.86 -15.55
C GLY A 90 -3.31 12.64 -14.12
N GLY A 91 -2.65 11.52 -13.84
CA GLY A 91 -2.11 11.18 -12.52
C GLY A 91 -3.18 10.84 -11.48
N CYS A 92 -2.82 10.95 -10.21
CA CYS A 92 -3.66 10.57 -9.08
C CYS A 92 -4.96 11.40 -8.99
N THR A 93 -6.10 10.74 -8.72
CA THR A 93 -7.41 11.40 -8.54
C THR A 93 -7.47 12.32 -7.33
N PHE A 94 -6.57 12.15 -6.37
CA PHE A 94 -6.47 13.00 -5.18
C PHE A 94 -5.59 14.25 -5.37
N LEU A 95 -4.97 14.41 -6.54
CA LEU A 95 -4.20 15.61 -6.83
C LEU A 95 -5.15 16.78 -7.19
N ASP A 96 -5.07 17.87 -6.45
CA ASP A 96 -5.83 19.08 -6.71
C ASP A 96 -5.24 19.94 -7.85
N SER A 97 -5.88 21.05 -8.17
CA SER A 97 -5.44 21.98 -9.21
C SER A 97 -4.12 22.70 -8.87
N ALA A 98 -3.78 22.80 -7.58
CA ALA A 98 -2.53 23.39 -7.11
C ALA A 98 -1.39 22.38 -7.07
N GLY A 99 -1.64 21.11 -7.46
CA GLY A 99 -0.65 20.05 -7.41
C GLY A 99 -0.41 19.48 -5.99
N ARG A 100 -1.39 19.61 -5.08
CA ARG A 100 -1.29 19.04 -3.72
C ARG A 100 -2.22 17.84 -3.56
N CYS A 101 -1.77 16.86 -2.79
CA CYS A 101 -2.58 15.73 -2.42
C CYS A 101 -3.64 16.14 -1.39
N ARG A 102 -4.92 15.97 -1.71
CA ARG A 102 -6.05 16.31 -0.82
C ARG A 102 -6.18 15.41 0.39
N ILE A 103 -5.56 14.22 0.34
CA ILE A 103 -5.54 13.25 1.42
C ILE A 103 -4.13 13.08 1.98
N HIS A 104 -3.31 14.13 1.99
CA HIS A 104 -1.88 14.03 2.29
C HIS A 104 -1.60 13.34 3.64
N ASP A 105 -2.37 13.65 4.67
CA ASP A 105 -2.22 13.06 6.01
C ASP A 105 -2.73 11.61 6.10
N TYR A 106 -3.55 11.19 5.14
CA TYR A 106 -4.14 9.86 5.03
C TYR A 106 -3.62 9.09 3.80
N ARG A 107 -2.46 9.48 3.29
CA ARG A 107 -1.85 8.83 2.12
C ARG A 107 -1.70 7.33 2.34
N PRO A 108 -1.96 6.50 1.31
CA PRO A 108 -1.63 5.09 1.35
C PRO A 108 -0.17 4.84 1.73
N GLY A 109 0.10 3.71 2.37
CA GLY A 109 1.43 3.32 2.81
C GLY A 109 2.45 3.32 1.68
N PHE A 110 2.05 2.92 0.47
CA PHE A 110 2.87 3.00 -0.74
C PHE A 110 3.28 4.45 -1.05
N CYS A 111 2.34 5.40 -1.00
CA CYS A 111 2.63 6.82 -1.22
C CYS A 111 3.49 7.43 -0.10
N ARG A 112 3.33 6.96 1.15
CA ARG A 112 4.12 7.44 2.29
C ARG A 112 5.57 7.00 2.21
N MET A 113 5.81 5.76 1.80
CA MET A 113 7.18 5.24 1.73
C MET A 113 7.94 5.71 0.49
N PHE A 114 7.27 6.07 -0.61
CA PHE A 114 7.93 6.48 -1.86
C PHE A 114 9.00 7.57 -1.61
N PRO A 115 10.21 7.47 -2.16
CA PRO A 115 10.70 6.51 -3.14
C PRO A 115 11.33 5.24 -2.54
N MET A 116 11.00 4.88 -1.31
CA MET A 116 11.40 3.59 -0.76
C MET A 116 10.52 2.46 -1.32
N GLY A 117 11.11 1.28 -1.47
CA GLY A 117 10.41 0.02 -1.68
C GLY A 117 10.59 -0.90 -0.48
N ARG A 118 9.86 -2.02 -0.46
CA ARG A 118 10.04 -3.13 0.49
C ARG A 118 10.48 -4.36 -0.26
N ILE A 119 11.44 -5.09 0.31
CA ILE A 119 11.79 -6.44 -0.11
C ILE A 119 11.49 -7.39 1.04
N TYR A 120 10.76 -8.47 0.75
CA TYR A 120 10.34 -9.46 1.72
C TYR A 120 11.19 -10.72 1.57
N GLU A 121 11.86 -11.11 2.64
CA GLU A 121 12.73 -12.28 2.69
C GLU A 121 12.67 -12.94 4.06
N ASN A 122 12.68 -14.27 4.10
CA ASN A 122 12.79 -15.06 5.34
C ASN A 122 11.73 -14.70 6.41
N GLY A 123 10.51 -14.39 6.01
CA GLY A 123 9.42 -14.04 6.94
C GLY A 123 9.49 -12.62 7.51
N ASP A 124 10.36 -11.77 6.96
CA ASP A 124 10.52 -10.38 7.35
C ASP A 124 10.66 -9.48 6.12
N PHE A 125 10.83 -8.18 6.30
CA PHE A 125 11.14 -7.28 5.20
C PHE A 125 12.19 -6.23 5.57
N ARG A 126 12.80 -5.65 4.53
CA ARG A 126 13.64 -4.47 4.61
C ARG A 126 13.17 -3.43 3.61
N TYR A 127 13.50 -2.18 3.89
CA TYR A 127 13.31 -1.11 2.91
C TYR A 127 14.56 -0.98 2.02
N PHE A 128 14.36 -0.52 0.79
CA PHE A 128 15.44 -0.10 -0.11
C PHE A 128 15.09 1.22 -0.76
N LEU A 129 16.11 2.01 -1.11
CA LEU A 129 15.92 3.31 -1.77
C LEU A 129 15.93 3.14 -3.29
N GLN A 130 14.86 3.53 -3.96
CA GLN A 130 14.79 3.62 -5.43
C GLN A 130 15.43 4.94 -5.88
N VAL A 131 16.65 4.86 -6.41
CA VAL A 131 17.50 6.05 -6.59
C VAL A 131 17.06 6.95 -7.73
N HIS A 132 16.35 6.43 -8.73
CA HIS A 132 15.92 7.15 -9.93
C HIS A 132 14.48 7.69 -9.88
N GLU A 133 13.69 7.29 -8.89
CA GLU A 133 12.25 7.53 -8.86
C GLU A 133 11.85 8.93 -8.40
N CYS A 134 12.60 9.54 -7.51
CA CYS A 134 12.29 10.87 -7.01
C CYS A 134 13.25 11.91 -7.58
N PRO A 135 12.80 12.83 -8.45
CA PRO A 135 13.66 13.81 -9.11
C PRO A 135 14.05 14.99 -8.22
N TYR A 136 13.52 15.09 -6.99
CA TYR A 136 13.82 16.24 -6.11
C TYR A 136 15.31 16.40 -5.88
N PRO A 137 15.87 17.58 -6.15
CA PRO A 137 17.32 17.83 -5.99
C PRO A 137 17.69 18.00 -4.52
N ASN A 138 18.97 17.78 -4.21
CA ASN A 138 19.57 18.11 -2.91
C ASN A 138 18.82 17.55 -1.69
N LYS A 139 18.39 16.28 -1.75
CA LYS A 139 17.73 15.58 -0.64
C LYS A 139 18.62 15.58 0.61
N THR A 140 18.02 15.82 1.76
CA THR A 140 18.69 15.77 3.05
C THR A 140 18.55 14.40 3.72
N GLN A 141 19.40 14.12 4.70
CA GLN A 141 19.29 12.92 5.53
C GLN A 141 18.11 13.07 6.51
N ILE A 142 17.25 12.04 6.57
CA ILE A 142 16.14 11.97 7.50
C ILE A 142 16.00 10.54 8.04
N LYS A 143 15.58 10.38 9.29
CA LYS A 143 15.21 9.05 9.79
C LYS A 143 14.03 8.50 9.01
N LEU A 144 14.10 7.25 8.53
CA LEU A 144 13.05 6.67 7.71
C LEU A 144 11.69 6.66 8.41
N LYS A 145 11.63 6.36 9.71
CA LYS A 145 10.40 6.47 10.50
C LYS A 145 9.75 7.87 10.47
N LYS A 146 10.58 8.92 10.38
CA LYS A 146 10.09 10.29 10.28
C LYS A 146 9.52 10.60 8.90
N TRP A 147 10.15 10.03 7.86
CA TRP A 147 9.68 10.11 6.48
C TRP A 147 8.34 9.40 6.29
N LEU A 148 8.20 8.18 6.80
CA LEU A 148 6.97 7.40 6.73
C LEU A 148 5.80 8.13 7.42
N GLY A 149 6.05 8.76 8.58
CA GLY A 149 5.05 9.54 9.29
C GLY A 149 3.81 8.75 9.71
N ILE A 150 3.96 7.42 9.94
CA ILE A 150 2.85 6.53 10.29
C ILE A 150 2.79 6.42 11.82
N PRO A 151 1.62 6.68 12.44
CA PRO A 151 1.41 6.42 13.86
C PRO A 151 1.62 4.93 14.18
N GLU A 152 2.10 4.64 15.39
CA GLU A 152 2.36 3.26 15.84
C GLU A 152 3.13 2.40 14.82
N LEU A 153 4.19 2.97 14.24
CA LEU A 153 4.92 2.39 13.11
C LEU A 153 5.29 0.92 13.31
N ALA A 154 5.67 0.51 14.51
CA ALA A 154 6.02 -0.89 14.77
C ALA A 154 4.81 -1.84 14.57
N ARG A 155 3.60 -1.41 14.94
CA ARG A 155 2.37 -2.17 14.70
C ARG A 155 2.04 -2.20 13.19
N TYR A 156 2.23 -1.07 12.52
CA TYR A 156 2.04 -0.99 11.07
C TYR A 156 3.04 -1.89 10.33
N GLU A 157 4.32 -1.90 10.70
CA GLU A 157 5.34 -2.77 10.09
C GLU A 157 5.00 -4.25 10.31
N GLN A 158 4.52 -4.62 11.49
CA GLN A 158 4.04 -5.98 11.74
C GLN A 158 2.81 -6.31 10.88
N PHE A 159 1.82 -5.41 10.84
CA PHE A 159 0.62 -5.56 10.02
C PHE A 159 0.95 -5.78 8.52
N VAL A 160 1.78 -4.93 7.91
CA VAL A 160 2.08 -5.06 6.48
C VAL A 160 2.87 -6.33 6.16
N LYS A 161 3.68 -6.80 7.10
CA LYS A 161 4.38 -8.07 6.99
C LYS A 161 3.41 -9.24 7.02
N ASP A 162 2.52 -9.28 8.01
CA ASP A 162 1.56 -10.38 8.19
C ASP A 162 0.55 -10.39 7.03
N TRP A 163 0.09 -9.22 6.58
CA TRP A 163 -0.77 -9.08 5.41
C TRP A 163 -0.10 -9.58 4.13
N HIS A 164 1.18 -9.26 3.92
CA HIS A 164 1.92 -9.75 2.76
C HIS A 164 1.98 -11.28 2.72
N PHE A 165 2.39 -11.93 3.81
CA PHE A 165 2.50 -13.38 3.84
C PHE A 165 1.14 -14.09 3.78
N PHE A 166 0.11 -13.49 4.38
CA PHE A 166 -1.25 -13.98 4.26
C PHE A 166 -1.75 -13.95 2.80
N LEU A 167 -1.46 -12.86 2.06
CA LEU A 167 -1.77 -12.80 0.63
C LEU A 167 -1.00 -13.85 -0.18
N LYS A 168 0.28 -14.10 0.15
CA LYS A 168 1.06 -15.18 -0.51
C LYS A 168 0.46 -16.56 -0.27
N ASP A 169 -0.06 -16.83 0.91
CA ASP A 169 -0.79 -18.06 1.18
C ASP A 169 -2.11 -18.16 0.40
N ALA A 170 -2.84 -17.05 0.28
CA ALA A 170 -4.05 -16.98 -0.53
C ALA A 170 -3.74 -17.21 -2.03
N GLU A 171 -2.73 -16.52 -2.59
CA GLU A 171 -2.25 -16.70 -3.97
C GLU A 171 -1.92 -18.16 -4.27
N ARG A 172 -1.18 -18.83 -3.37
CA ARG A 172 -0.85 -20.25 -3.51
C ARG A 172 -2.10 -21.12 -3.57
N LYS A 173 -3.06 -20.93 -2.66
CA LYS A 173 -4.32 -21.68 -2.65
C LYS A 173 -5.20 -21.42 -3.87
N LEU A 174 -5.19 -20.20 -4.38
CA LEU A 174 -5.89 -19.86 -5.61
C LEU A 174 -5.25 -20.54 -6.83
N SER A 175 -3.92 -20.64 -6.89
CA SER A 175 -3.22 -21.32 -7.97
C SER A 175 -3.38 -22.85 -7.95
N GLU A 176 -3.61 -23.43 -6.78
CA GLU A 176 -3.84 -24.87 -6.57
C GLU A 176 -5.32 -25.28 -6.69
N ALA A 177 -6.24 -24.33 -6.91
CA ALA A 177 -7.66 -24.57 -6.92
C ALA A 177 -8.10 -25.42 -8.13
N GLU A 178 -8.77 -26.54 -7.86
CA GLU A 178 -9.22 -27.49 -8.90
C GLU A 178 -10.46 -27.02 -9.69
N ASN A 179 -11.15 -25.99 -9.20
CA ASN A 179 -12.37 -25.48 -9.85
C ASN A 179 -12.53 -23.96 -9.61
N GLU A 180 -13.40 -23.31 -10.38
CA GLU A 180 -13.63 -21.86 -10.32
C GLU A 180 -14.41 -21.38 -9.08
N GLU A 181 -15.06 -22.25 -8.34
CA GLU A 181 -15.87 -21.86 -7.19
C GLU A 181 -14.99 -21.50 -5.96
N ILE A 182 -13.86 -22.18 -5.81
CA ILE A 182 -12.91 -21.90 -4.72
C ILE A 182 -12.34 -20.49 -4.84
N PRO A 183 -11.77 -20.05 -5.98
CA PRO A 183 -11.30 -18.69 -6.17
C PRO A 183 -12.38 -17.63 -5.94
N LYS A 184 -13.59 -17.85 -6.40
CA LYS A 184 -14.70 -16.91 -6.17
C LYS A 184 -15.01 -16.75 -4.68
N ARG A 185 -15.08 -17.85 -3.93
CA ARG A 185 -15.34 -17.82 -2.49
C ARG A 185 -14.22 -17.15 -1.71
N ILE A 186 -12.97 -17.46 -2.02
CA ILE A 186 -11.80 -16.85 -1.38
C ILE A 186 -11.80 -15.34 -1.62
N ASN A 187 -11.94 -14.90 -2.87
CA ASN A 187 -11.92 -13.48 -3.21
C ASN A 187 -13.10 -12.72 -2.59
N LEU A 188 -14.30 -13.30 -2.60
CA LEU A 188 -15.46 -12.70 -1.95
C LEU A 188 -15.24 -12.56 -0.43
N PHE A 189 -14.70 -13.59 0.21
CA PHE A 189 -14.38 -13.58 1.63
C PHE A 189 -13.34 -12.49 1.95
N LEU A 190 -12.24 -12.41 1.19
CA LEU A 190 -11.19 -11.40 1.37
C LEU A 190 -11.76 -9.98 1.25
N LEU A 191 -12.55 -9.71 0.22
CA LEU A 191 -13.18 -8.40 0.03
C LEU A 191 -14.12 -8.05 1.18
N GLN A 192 -14.97 -8.98 1.61
CA GLN A 192 -15.93 -8.74 2.67
C GLN A 192 -15.25 -8.51 4.02
N GLN A 193 -14.32 -9.37 4.41
CA GLN A 193 -13.71 -9.32 5.73
C GLN A 193 -12.67 -8.20 5.88
N PHE A 194 -11.85 -7.97 4.85
CA PHE A 194 -10.72 -7.07 4.99
C PHE A 194 -10.94 -5.67 4.40
N PHE A 195 -11.92 -5.50 3.50
CA PHE A 195 -12.13 -4.21 2.85
C PHE A 195 -13.52 -3.61 3.06
N GLN A 196 -14.59 -4.43 3.07
CA GLN A 196 -15.95 -3.91 3.21
C GLN A 196 -16.38 -3.73 4.67
N LYS A 197 -15.99 -4.64 5.55
CA LYS A 197 -16.32 -4.57 6.98
C LYS A 197 -15.49 -3.47 7.65
N PRO A 198 -16.10 -2.42 8.24
CA PRO A 198 -15.37 -1.31 8.84
C PRO A 198 -14.54 -1.76 10.06
N TYR A 199 -13.40 -1.09 10.29
CA TYR A 199 -12.48 -1.41 11.39
C TYR A 199 -12.75 -0.63 12.68
N GLY A 200 -13.46 0.50 12.62
CA GLY A 200 -13.61 1.40 13.77
C GLY A 200 -12.27 2.02 14.20
N ASP A 201 -12.18 2.41 15.48
CA ASP A 201 -11.00 3.09 16.02
C ASP A 201 -9.83 2.14 16.36
N ALA A 202 -10.10 0.85 16.52
CA ALA A 202 -9.12 -0.17 16.90
C ALA A 202 -8.72 -1.05 15.70
N PHE A 203 -8.08 -0.43 14.70
CA PHE A 203 -7.75 -1.10 13.44
C PHE A 203 -6.98 -2.42 13.63
N TYR A 204 -5.88 -2.38 14.36
CA TYR A 204 -4.98 -3.54 14.44
C TYR A 204 -5.62 -4.72 15.18
N GLU A 205 -6.36 -4.45 16.25
CA GLU A 205 -7.09 -5.48 17.01
C GLU A 205 -8.11 -6.18 16.10
N ALA A 206 -8.94 -5.40 15.41
CA ALA A 206 -9.95 -5.93 14.49
C ALA A 206 -9.31 -6.65 13.28
N PHE A 207 -8.16 -6.18 12.80
CA PHE A 207 -7.43 -6.86 11.73
C PHE A 207 -6.96 -8.25 12.16
N TYR A 208 -6.33 -8.37 13.33
CA TYR A 208 -5.81 -9.66 13.81
C TYR A 208 -6.91 -10.65 14.19
N GLU A 209 -8.06 -10.19 14.67
CA GLU A 209 -9.26 -11.05 14.83
C GLU A 209 -9.67 -11.64 13.48
N ARG A 210 -9.81 -10.81 12.45
CA ARG A 210 -10.19 -11.25 11.09
C ARG A 210 -9.14 -12.16 10.46
N LEU A 211 -7.86 -11.86 10.69
CA LEU A 211 -6.76 -12.68 10.19
C LEU A 211 -6.79 -14.09 10.82
N SER A 212 -7.09 -14.17 12.12
CA SER A 212 -7.26 -15.46 12.82
C SER A 212 -8.45 -16.25 12.29
N GLU A 213 -9.59 -15.59 12.03
CA GLU A 213 -10.77 -16.23 11.43
C GLU A 213 -10.48 -16.71 10.01
N ALA A 214 -9.74 -15.91 9.22
CA ALA A 214 -9.37 -16.24 7.84
C ALA A 214 -8.44 -17.44 7.75
N GLY A 215 -7.52 -17.62 8.69
CA GLY A 215 -6.64 -18.80 8.74
C GLY A 215 -7.38 -20.12 8.91
N ALA A 216 -8.63 -20.09 9.38
CA ALA A 216 -9.48 -21.27 9.45
C ALA A 216 -10.26 -21.55 8.14
N VAL A 217 -10.34 -20.57 7.24
CA VAL A 217 -11.05 -20.66 5.95
C VAL A 217 -10.08 -20.92 4.80
N LEU A 218 -8.88 -20.36 4.88
CA LEU A 218 -7.76 -20.59 3.97
C LEU A 218 -6.91 -21.78 4.43
#